data_e6521c92aac8af91f4c6d2ca16c99084
#
_entry.id   e6521c92aac8af91f4c6d2ca16c99084
#
_cell.length_a   1.000
_cell.length_b   1.000
_cell.length_c   1.000
_cell.angle_alpha   90.00
_cell.angle_beta   90.00
_cell.angle_gamma   90.00
#
_symmetry.space_group_name_H-M   'P 1'
#
loop_
_entity.id
_entity.type
_entity.pdbx_description
1 polymer ?
#
loop_
_entity_poly.entity_id
_entity_poly.type
_entity_poly.pdbx_seq_one_letter_code
_entity_poly.pdbx_strand_id
1 'polypeptide(L)'
;MPPAAERQTITKMVSALDDRITLLRETNATLEAIAQALFKSWFVDFDPVRAKQEGRAPEGMDEATAALFPDEFEESELGLVPRGWRSCSFIETITVIGGGTPKTSIREYWNGHIPWFSVVDAPAVTDVFVIDTVKHITEQGLRNSSTSLLPLGTTIISARGTVGRLALVGREMAMNQSCYGLRGKASDDYFTYFNTYRIVETLKQRTHGSVFDTITRDTLAGVCVVYPNGAFITAFERTVSPVMERVKENLKQAQTLATLRDTLLPRLISGKLRLSEAEAVLEEVAA
;
A
#
# COMPACT_ATOMS: atom_id res chain seq x y z
N MET A 1 -9.76 37.65 -18.69
CA MET A 1 -9.28 36.41 -19.37
C MET A 1 -7.94 36.71 -20.04
N PRO A 2 -6.96 35.81 -19.95
CA PRO A 2 -5.66 36.00 -20.59
C PRO A 2 -5.78 36.11 -22.13
N PRO A 3 -4.82 36.76 -22.80
CA PRO A 3 -4.71 36.80 -24.26
C PRO A 3 -4.62 35.37 -24.85
N ALA A 4 -4.93 35.24 -26.15
CA ALA A 4 -4.98 33.93 -26.82
C ALA A 4 -3.64 33.18 -26.74
N ALA A 5 -2.51 33.88 -26.91
CA ALA A 5 -1.17 33.32 -26.82
C ALA A 5 -0.86 32.80 -25.39
N GLU A 6 -1.21 33.56 -24.35
CA GLU A 6 -1.04 33.11 -22.95
C GLU A 6 -1.89 31.88 -22.61
N ARG A 7 -3.14 31.86 -23.12
CA ARG A 7 -4.01 30.67 -22.93
C ARG A 7 -3.38 29.40 -23.52
N GLN A 8 -2.77 29.51 -24.70
CA GLN A 8 -2.08 28.37 -25.31
C GLN A 8 -0.89 27.90 -24.49
N THR A 9 -0.13 28.81 -23.90
CA THR A 9 1.00 28.45 -23.01
C THR A 9 0.50 27.83 -21.71
N ILE A 10 -0.55 28.40 -21.09
CA ILE A 10 -1.19 27.79 -19.91
C ILE A 10 -1.67 26.37 -20.20
N THR A 11 -2.32 26.15 -21.35
CA THR A 11 -2.79 24.80 -21.75
C THR A 11 -1.61 23.83 -21.86
N LYS A 12 -0.52 24.22 -22.52
CA LYS A 12 0.68 23.38 -22.63
C LYS A 12 1.29 23.04 -21.29
N MET A 13 1.37 24.00 -20.37
CA MET A 13 1.88 23.81 -19.02
C MET A 13 1.03 22.81 -18.23
N VAL A 14 -0.30 22.97 -18.25
CA VAL A 14 -1.23 22.07 -17.57
C VAL A 14 -1.16 20.66 -18.17
N SER A 15 -1.14 20.54 -19.50
CA SER A 15 -0.99 19.23 -20.17
C SER A 15 0.32 18.54 -19.77
N ALA A 16 1.43 19.28 -19.67
CA ALA A 16 2.73 18.69 -19.24
C ALA A 16 2.68 18.15 -17.81
N LEU A 17 1.94 18.83 -16.91
CA LEU A 17 1.72 18.33 -15.55
C LEU A 17 0.86 17.07 -15.53
N ASP A 18 -0.24 17.05 -16.30
CA ASP A 18 -1.13 15.91 -16.42
C ASP A 18 -0.41 14.69 -17.04
N ASP A 19 0.39 14.92 -18.08
CA ASP A 19 1.21 13.87 -18.71
C ASP A 19 2.21 13.28 -17.70
N ARG A 20 2.86 14.13 -16.90
CA ARG A 20 3.80 13.69 -15.86
C ARG A 20 3.11 12.90 -14.75
N ILE A 21 1.95 13.34 -14.28
CA ILE A 21 1.14 12.63 -13.29
C ILE A 21 0.74 11.25 -13.84
N THR A 22 0.30 11.19 -15.08
CA THR A 22 -0.07 9.94 -15.75
C THR A 22 1.10 8.99 -15.84
N LEU A 23 2.27 9.45 -16.30
CA LEU A 23 3.48 8.65 -16.39
C LEU A 23 3.92 8.08 -15.04
N LEU A 24 3.84 8.87 -13.96
CA LEU A 24 4.16 8.41 -12.60
C LEU A 24 3.22 7.29 -12.16
N ARG A 25 1.92 7.40 -12.45
CA ARG A 25 0.93 6.36 -12.12
C ARG A 25 1.14 5.07 -12.93
N GLU A 26 1.39 5.18 -14.22
CA GLU A 26 1.69 4.03 -15.09
C GLU A 26 2.98 3.31 -14.66
N THR A 27 4.00 4.10 -14.29
CA THR A 27 5.24 3.56 -13.72
C THR A 27 4.95 2.81 -12.42
N ASN A 28 4.12 3.37 -11.53
CA ASN A 28 3.74 2.70 -10.28
C ASN A 28 3.02 1.38 -10.55
N ALA A 29 2.04 1.37 -11.44
CA ALA A 29 1.33 0.14 -11.81
C ALA A 29 2.29 -0.96 -12.29
N THR A 30 3.31 -0.59 -13.06
CA THR A 30 4.36 -1.52 -13.54
C THR A 30 5.23 -2.03 -12.38
N LEU A 31 5.69 -1.13 -11.50
CA LEU A 31 6.52 -1.49 -10.34
C LEU A 31 5.77 -2.39 -9.36
N GLU A 32 4.50 -2.11 -9.12
CA GLU A 32 3.63 -2.95 -8.29
C GLU A 32 3.43 -4.34 -8.90
N ALA A 33 3.19 -4.42 -10.20
CA ALA A 33 3.08 -5.71 -10.90
C ALA A 33 4.39 -6.54 -10.78
N ILE A 34 5.55 -5.90 -10.85
CA ILE A 34 6.85 -6.55 -10.64
C ILE A 34 6.95 -7.08 -9.21
N ALA A 35 6.61 -6.28 -8.19
CA ALA A 35 6.66 -6.71 -6.79
C ALA A 35 5.69 -7.86 -6.50
N GLN A 36 4.46 -7.80 -7.06
CA GLN A 36 3.48 -8.89 -6.98
C GLN A 36 3.97 -10.18 -7.66
N ALA A 37 4.59 -10.06 -8.83
CA ALA A 37 5.14 -11.20 -9.56
C ALA A 37 6.29 -11.86 -8.78
N LEU A 38 7.18 -11.08 -8.16
CA LEU A 38 8.22 -11.58 -7.28
C LEU A 38 7.64 -12.34 -6.08
N PHE A 39 6.65 -11.75 -5.41
CA PHE A 39 6.00 -12.43 -4.30
C PHE A 39 5.34 -13.75 -4.74
N LYS A 40 4.63 -13.72 -5.86
CA LYS A 40 3.97 -14.90 -6.42
C LYS A 40 4.98 -16.00 -6.76
N SER A 41 6.04 -15.66 -7.47
CA SER A 41 7.11 -16.61 -7.85
C SER A 41 7.76 -17.26 -6.63
N TRP A 42 8.10 -16.48 -5.60
CA TRP A 42 8.81 -17.01 -4.43
C TRP A 42 7.93 -17.79 -3.46
N PHE A 43 6.69 -17.32 -3.21
CA PHE A 43 5.87 -17.75 -2.07
C PHE A 43 4.53 -18.42 -2.45
N VAL A 44 4.23 -18.49 -3.75
CA VAL A 44 3.01 -19.13 -4.26
C VAL A 44 3.33 -20.22 -5.26
N ASP A 45 4.07 -19.88 -6.31
CA ASP A 45 4.45 -20.83 -7.37
C ASP A 45 5.72 -21.63 -6.98
N PHE A 46 6.52 -21.10 -6.03
CA PHE A 46 7.76 -21.69 -5.56
C PHE A 46 8.79 -21.93 -6.68
N ASP A 47 8.85 -21.02 -7.67
CA ASP A 47 9.70 -21.15 -8.84
C ASP A 47 11.18 -21.37 -8.51
N PRO A 48 11.79 -20.69 -7.49
CA PRO A 48 13.19 -20.94 -7.13
C PRO A 48 13.44 -22.38 -6.68
N VAL A 49 12.49 -22.99 -5.95
CA VAL A 49 12.59 -24.39 -5.49
C VAL A 49 12.45 -25.34 -6.66
N ARG A 50 11.48 -25.09 -7.57
CA ARG A 50 11.30 -25.89 -8.81
C ARG A 50 12.52 -25.84 -9.70
N ALA A 51 13.11 -24.65 -9.91
CA ALA A 51 14.31 -24.49 -10.71
C ALA A 51 15.47 -25.34 -10.16
N LYS A 52 15.68 -25.32 -8.82
CA LYS A 52 16.71 -26.14 -8.18
C LYS A 52 16.45 -27.65 -8.30
N GLN A 53 15.19 -28.06 -8.13
CA GLN A 53 14.78 -29.46 -8.31
C GLN A 53 15.05 -29.97 -9.73
N GLU A 54 14.96 -29.08 -10.71
CA GLU A 54 15.29 -29.35 -12.12
C GLU A 54 16.79 -29.19 -12.45
N GLY A 55 17.62 -28.89 -11.45
CA GLY A 55 19.07 -28.66 -11.64
C GLY A 55 19.41 -27.31 -12.33
N ARG A 56 18.47 -26.38 -12.34
CA ARG A 56 18.64 -25.02 -12.90
C ARG A 56 18.90 -23.99 -11.80
N ALA A 57 19.65 -22.96 -12.10
CA ALA A 57 19.76 -21.80 -11.23
C ALA A 57 18.42 -21.02 -11.26
N PRO A 58 17.89 -20.55 -10.10
CA PRO A 58 16.75 -19.64 -10.06
C PRO A 58 17.05 -18.35 -10.82
N GLU A 59 16.12 -17.94 -11.69
CA GLU A 59 16.26 -16.72 -12.47
C GLU A 59 15.95 -15.46 -11.64
N GLY A 60 16.60 -14.35 -11.98
CA GLY A 60 16.27 -13.03 -11.42
C GLY A 60 16.67 -12.81 -9.95
N MET A 61 17.55 -13.67 -9.38
CA MET A 61 18.06 -13.48 -8.02
C MET A 61 19.57 -13.72 -7.94
N ASP A 62 20.20 -13.10 -6.94
CA ASP A 62 21.63 -13.32 -6.65
C ASP A 62 21.86 -14.72 -6.06
N GLU A 63 23.11 -15.19 -6.17
CA GLU A 63 23.51 -16.54 -5.72
C GLU A 63 23.25 -16.75 -4.22
N ALA A 64 23.46 -15.73 -3.38
CA ALA A 64 23.25 -15.80 -1.95
C ALA A 64 21.75 -15.96 -1.62
N THR A 65 20.89 -15.25 -2.33
CA THR A 65 19.42 -15.38 -2.20
C THR A 65 18.97 -16.75 -2.72
N ALA A 66 19.47 -17.19 -3.89
CA ALA A 66 19.17 -18.50 -4.43
C ALA A 66 19.58 -19.64 -3.49
N ALA A 67 20.70 -19.50 -2.79
CA ALA A 67 21.18 -20.50 -1.81
C ALA A 67 20.23 -20.72 -0.63
N LEU A 68 19.40 -19.74 -0.29
CA LEU A 68 18.41 -19.90 0.79
C LEU A 68 17.36 -20.96 0.45
N PHE A 69 16.90 -21.03 -0.79
CA PHE A 69 15.79 -21.89 -1.19
C PHE A 69 16.18 -23.37 -1.15
N PRO A 70 15.31 -24.26 -0.61
CA PRO A 70 15.52 -25.70 -0.70
C PRO A 70 15.38 -26.19 -2.15
N ASP A 71 15.82 -27.38 -2.43
CA ASP A 71 15.68 -28.10 -3.69
C ASP A 71 14.61 -29.21 -3.64
N GLU A 72 13.88 -29.29 -2.54
CA GLU A 72 12.86 -30.32 -2.28
C GLU A 72 11.57 -29.71 -1.76
N PHE A 73 10.47 -30.42 -2.02
CA PHE A 73 9.15 -30.17 -1.44
C PHE A 73 8.82 -31.23 -0.38
N GLU A 74 7.94 -30.86 0.53
CA GLU A 74 7.33 -31.77 1.49
C GLU A 74 5.81 -31.62 1.49
N GLU A 75 5.10 -32.67 1.91
CA GLU A 75 3.64 -32.64 2.01
C GLU A 75 3.18 -31.82 3.22
N SER A 76 2.12 -31.02 3.02
CA SER A 76 1.44 -30.26 4.06
C SER A 76 -0.07 -30.29 3.86
N GLU A 77 -0.82 -29.74 4.81
CA GLU A 77 -2.29 -29.57 4.68
C GLU A 77 -2.69 -28.66 3.50
N LEU A 78 -1.77 -27.86 2.99
CA LEU A 78 -1.96 -26.96 1.85
C LEU A 78 -1.41 -27.54 0.52
N GLY A 79 -1.05 -28.83 0.51
CA GLY A 79 -0.37 -29.49 -0.59
C GLY A 79 1.14 -29.46 -0.46
N LEU A 80 1.85 -29.56 -1.59
CA LEU A 80 3.32 -29.52 -1.61
C LEU A 80 3.84 -28.11 -1.30
N VAL A 81 4.69 -28.02 -0.28
CA VAL A 81 5.35 -26.78 0.15
C VAL A 81 6.88 -26.98 0.17
N PRO A 82 7.68 -25.91 0.01
CA PRO A 82 9.13 -26.01 0.12
C PRO A 82 9.53 -26.62 1.46
N ARG A 83 10.51 -27.53 1.45
CA ARG A 83 10.99 -28.22 2.63
C ARG A 83 11.43 -27.25 3.72
N GLY A 84 10.91 -27.46 4.95
CA GLY A 84 11.19 -26.63 6.10
C GLY A 84 10.37 -25.35 6.19
N TRP A 85 9.39 -25.16 5.28
CA TRP A 85 8.39 -24.11 5.44
C TRP A 85 7.19 -24.68 6.20
N ARG A 86 6.55 -23.84 7.00
CA ARG A 86 5.42 -24.29 7.82
C ARG A 86 4.07 -23.83 7.28
N SER A 87 3.06 -24.66 7.43
CA SER A 87 1.66 -24.23 7.33
C SER A 87 1.18 -23.74 8.68
N CYS A 88 0.57 -22.57 8.73
CA CYS A 88 0.04 -22.01 9.98
C CYS A 88 -1.14 -21.09 9.70
N SER A 89 -1.88 -20.73 10.76
CA SER A 89 -2.94 -19.73 10.66
C SER A 89 -2.35 -18.35 10.34
N PHE A 90 -3.01 -17.61 9.45
CA PHE A 90 -2.55 -16.26 9.06
C PHE A 90 -2.42 -15.32 10.27
N ILE A 91 -3.34 -15.41 11.24
CA ILE A 91 -3.28 -14.57 12.44
C ILE A 91 -2.04 -14.83 13.31
N GLU A 92 -1.41 -16.00 13.18
CA GLU A 92 -0.16 -16.31 13.89
C GLU A 92 1.02 -15.52 13.34
N THR A 93 0.97 -15.11 12.09
CA THR A 93 2.05 -14.37 11.39
C THR A 93 2.00 -12.87 11.62
N ILE A 94 0.88 -12.34 12.14
CA ILE A 94 0.61 -10.91 12.24
C ILE A 94 0.20 -10.47 13.65
N THR A 95 0.34 -9.18 13.90
CA THR A 95 -0.31 -8.46 15.01
C THR A 95 -1.45 -7.65 14.43
N VAL A 96 -2.66 -7.78 15.02
CA VAL A 96 -3.86 -7.07 14.58
C VAL A 96 -4.11 -5.87 15.46
N ILE A 97 -4.11 -4.68 14.87
CA ILE A 97 -4.38 -3.39 15.50
C ILE A 97 -5.82 -2.99 15.17
N GLY A 98 -6.61 -2.64 16.18
CA GLY A 98 -7.97 -2.12 15.99
C GLY A 98 -7.98 -0.62 15.76
N GLY A 99 -8.94 -0.14 14.96
CA GLY A 99 -9.21 1.27 14.79
C GLY A 99 -10.28 1.82 15.74
N GLY A 100 -10.48 3.13 15.67
CA GLY A 100 -11.50 3.83 16.46
C GLY A 100 -11.89 5.17 15.86
N THR A 101 -13.00 5.71 16.34
CA THR A 101 -13.52 7.00 15.90
C THR A 101 -13.62 7.95 17.09
N PRO A 102 -12.91 9.09 17.05
CA PRO A 102 -13.11 10.15 18.04
C PRO A 102 -14.57 10.63 18.03
N LYS A 103 -15.08 11.09 19.15
CA LYS A 103 -16.45 11.62 19.23
C LYS A 103 -16.64 12.76 18.23
N THR A 104 -17.53 12.55 17.26
CA THR A 104 -17.77 13.50 16.15
C THR A 104 -18.39 14.82 16.60
N SER A 105 -19.06 14.82 17.75
CA SER A 105 -19.64 16.02 18.35
C SER A 105 -18.61 16.97 18.98
N ILE A 106 -17.37 16.52 19.20
CA ILE A 106 -16.31 17.33 19.80
C ILE A 106 -15.41 17.84 18.68
N ARG A 107 -15.56 19.11 18.31
CA ARG A 107 -14.85 19.73 17.17
C ARG A 107 -13.34 19.75 17.36
N GLU A 108 -12.86 19.87 18.58
CA GLU A 108 -11.46 19.91 18.98
C GLU A 108 -10.72 18.59 18.71
N TYR A 109 -11.43 17.51 18.43
CA TYR A 109 -10.85 16.21 18.07
C TYR A 109 -10.53 16.08 16.58
N TRP A 110 -11.04 17.00 15.75
CA TRP A 110 -11.00 16.93 14.28
C TRP A 110 -10.19 18.10 13.68
N ASN A 111 -9.86 17.95 12.38
CA ASN A 111 -9.11 18.95 11.60
C ASN A 111 -7.73 19.27 12.15
N GLY A 112 -7.08 18.27 12.78
CA GLY A 112 -5.67 18.32 13.19
C GLY A 112 -4.71 17.96 12.06
N HIS A 113 -3.53 17.45 12.43
CA HIS A 113 -2.48 17.07 11.49
C HIS A 113 -2.30 15.55 11.32
N ILE A 114 -2.98 14.73 12.11
CA ILE A 114 -2.91 13.27 12.07
C ILE A 114 -3.95 12.76 11.06
N PRO A 115 -3.54 12.18 9.92
CA PRO A 115 -4.47 11.57 8.98
C PRO A 115 -5.29 10.47 9.68
N TRP A 116 -6.58 10.38 9.35
CA TRP A 116 -7.49 9.40 9.94
C TRP A 116 -8.18 8.62 8.84
N PHE A 117 -7.67 7.43 8.59
CA PHE A 117 -8.07 6.56 7.49
C PHE A 117 -9.47 5.98 7.70
N SER A 118 -10.23 5.97 6.65
CA SER A 118 -11.49 5.26 6.48
C SER A 118 -11.54 4.61 5.09
N VAL A 119 -12.50 3.75 4.82
CA VAL A 119 -12.56 3.01 3.55
C VAL A 119 -12.60 3.91 2.30
N VAL A 120 -13.07 5.16 2.43
CA VAL A 120 -13.09 6.13 1.32
C VAL A 120 -11.68 6.60 0.91
N ASP A 121 -10.72 6.48 1.83
CA ASP A 121 -9.32 6.84 1.60
C ASP A 121 -8.51 5.68 1.02
N ALA A 122 -9.13 4.49 0.86
CA ALA A 122 -8.45 3.34 0.30
C ALA A 122 -8.00 3.65 -1.14
N PRO A 123 -6.71 3.41 -1.46
CA PRO A 123 -6.16 3.72 -2.76
C PRO A 123 -6.93 3.00 -3.89
N ALA A 124 -6.82 3.52 -5.11
CA ALA A 124 -7.31 2.83 -6.30
C ALA A 124 -6.65 1.45 -6.42
N VAL A 125 -7.20 0.57 -7.25
CA VAL A 125 -6.66 -0.80 -7.43
C VAL A 125 -5.21 -0.79 -7.94
N THR A 126 -4.79 0.33 -8.53
CA THR A 126 -3.44 0.56 -9.08
C THR A 126 -2.49 1.28 -8.11
N ASP A 127 -2.93 1.55 -6.89
CA ASP A 127 -2.12 2.25 -5.89
C ASP A 127 -2.07 1.42 -4.59
N VAL A 128 -0.90 1.29 -4.00
CA VAL A 128 -0.67 0.52 -2.77
C VAL A 128 -0.72 1.41 -1.54
N PHE A 129 -0.07 2.58 -1.60
CA PHE A 129 0.13 3.43 -0.43
C PHE A 129 -1.01 4.42 -0.20
N VAL A 130 -1.35 4.62 1.07
CA VAL A 130 -2.08 5.79 1.55
C VAL A 130 -1.10 6.72 2.27
N ILE A 131 -1.01 7.98 1.82
CA ILE A 131 -0.10 8.99 2.37
C ILE A 131 -0.87 10.07 3.11
N ASP A 132 -2.09 10.34 2.67
CA ASP A 132 -2.98 11.33 3.29
C ASP A 132 -4.43 10.87 3.22
N THR A 133 -5.32 11.51 3.98
CA THR A 133 -6.71 11.13 4.12
C THR A 133 -7.62 12.35 4.05
N VAL A 134 -8.88 12.13 3.70
CA VAL A 134 -9.89 13.21 3.66
C VAL A 134 -10.11 13.84 5.03
N LYS A 135 -10.04 13.05 6.11
CA LYS A 135 -10.23 13.52 7.48
C LYS A 135 -8.97 13.40 8.29
N HIS A 136 -8.77 14.37 9.16
CA HIS A 136 -7.66 14.41 10.10
C HIS A 136 -8.17 14.55 11.52
N ILE A 137 -7.42 14.03 12.49
CA ILE A 137 -7.69 14.18 13.91
C ILE A 137 -6.56 14.93 14.60
N THR A 138 -6.86 15.48 15.76
CA THR A 138 -5.89 16.12 16.64
C THR A 138 -5.27 15.11 17.61
N GLU A 139 -4.20 15.49 18.30
CA GLU A 139 -3.65 14.72 19.43
C GLU A 139 -4.70 14.44 20.51
N GLN A 140 -5.59 15.39 20.75
CA GLN A 140 -6.69 15.19 21.70
C GLN A 140 -7.69 14.14 21.18
N GLY A 141 -8.02 14.17 19.89
CA GLY A 141 -8.86 13.15 19.25
C GLY A 141 -8.23 11.77 19.33
N LEU A 142 -6.91 11.66 19.10
CA LEU A 142 -6.18 10.41 19.26
C LEU A 142 -6.25 9.88 20.69
N ARG A 143 -5.90 10.71 21.68
CA ARG A 143 -5.84 10.31 23.10
C ARG A 143 -7.21 9.97 23.71
N ASN A 144 -8.28 10.57 23.21
CA ASN A 144 -9.63 10.38 23.72
C ASN A 144 -10.51 9.43 22.89
N SER A 145 -9.88 8.57 22.12
CA SER A 145 -10.55 7.54 21.32
C SER A 145 -9.84 6.19 21.42
N SER A 146 -10.45 5.15 20.87
CA SER A 146 -9.87 3.81 20.82
C SER A 146 -8.91 3.61 19.66
N THR A 147 -8.72 4.61 18.80
CA THR A 147 -7.75 4.51 17.71
C THR A 147 -6.32 4.70 18.23
N SER A 148 -5.38 4.11 17.54
CA SER A 148 -3.94 4.29 17.79
C SER A 148 -3.24 4.75 16.54
N LEU A 149 -2.06 5.35 16.71
CA LEU A 149 -1.21 5.71 15.59
C LEU A 149 -0.62 4.45 14.96
N LEU A 150 -0.81 4.29 13.67
CA LEU A 150 -0.26 3.20 12.87
C LEU A 150 1.13 3.60 12.37
N PRO A 151 2.16 2.79 12.63
CA PRO A 151 3.48 3.01 12.05
C PRO A 151 3.48 2.86 10.52
N LEU A 152 4.50 3.44 9.87
CA LEU A 152 4.81 3.18 8.46
C LEU A 152 4.85 1.67 8.18
N GLY A 153 4.44 1.26 6.98
CA GLY A 153 4.45 -0.13 6.57
C GLY A 153 3.32 -1.00 7.16
N THR A 154 2.41 -0.43 7.98
CA THR A 154 1.23 -1.16 8.43
C THR A 154 0.30 -1.42 7.25
N THR A 155 -0.11 -2.66 7.03
CA THR A 155 -1.18 -2.99 6.08
C THR A 155 -2.53 -2.72 6.70
N ILE A 156 -3.33 -1.85 6.10
CA ILE A 156 -4.73 -1.64 6.50
C ILE A 156 -5.63 -2.53 5.63
N ILE A 157 -6.57 -3.22 6.27
CA ILE A 157 -7.65 -3.95 5.60
C ILE A 157 -9.00 -3.45 6.08
N SER A 158 -9.89 -3.11 5.16
CA SER A 158 -11.28 -2.79 5.51
C SER A 158 -12.01 -4.06 5.93
N ALA A 159 -12.53 -4.07 7.15
CA ALA A 159 -13.15 -5.23 7.78
C ALA A 159 -14.67 -5.18 7.74
N ARG A 160 -15.28 -4.02 7.50
CA ARG A 160 -16.73 -3.78 7.50
C ARG A 160 -17.13 -2.82 6.40
N GLY A 161 -18.35 -2.95 5.89
CA GLY A 161 -18.87 -2.17 4.78
C GLY A 161 -18.28 -2.68 3.45
N THR A 162 -17.38 -1.94 2.82
CA THR A 162 -16.64 -2.43 1.65
C THR A 162 -15.47 -3.29 2.10
N VAL A 163 -15.71 -4.59 2.27
CA VAL A 163 -14.74 -5.54 2.85
C VAL A 163 -13.59 -5.83 1.88
N GLY A 164 -12.36 -5.94 2.43
CA GLY A 164 -11.18 -6.41 1.72
C GLY A 164 -10.47 -5.36 0.87
N ARG A 165 -10.75 -4.06 1.07
CA ARG A 165 -9.90 -2.99 0.52
C ARG A 165 -8.61 -2.94 1.32
N LEU A 166 -7.49 -2.87 0.61
CA LEU A 166 -6.16 -2.81 1.21
C LEU A 166 -5.51 -1.46 1.00
N ALA A 167 -4.66 -1.07 1.95
CA ALA A 167 -3.76 0.07 1.84
C ALA A 167 -2.50 -0.21 2.66
N LEU A 168 -1.35 0.27 2.18
CA LEU A 168 -0.10 0.26 2.95
C LEU A 168 0.14 1.68 3.49
N VAL A 169 0.38 1.79 4.79
CA VAL A 169 0.60 3.08 5.46
C VAL A 169 1.91 3.71 4.99
N GLY A 170 1.82 4.78 4.22
CA GLY A 170 2.97 5.54 3.70
C GLY A 170 3.37 6.75 4.56
N ARG A 171 2.53 7.14 5.53
CA ARG A 171 2.74 8.15 6.56
C ARG A 171 2.01 7.70 7.82
N GLU A 172 2.57 7.95 9.01
CA GLU A 172 1.89 7.64 10.27
C GLU A 172 0.49 8.24 10.31
N MET A 173 -0.50 7.42 10.64
CA MET A 173 -1.91 7.80 10.63
C MET A 173 -2.73 6.97 11.63
N ALA A 174 -3.91 7.46 11.96
CA ALA A 174 -4.93 6.70 12.67
C ALA A 174 -5.93 6.06 11.68
N MET A 175 -6.80 5.19 12.16
CA MET A 175 -7.87 4.61 11.33
C MET A 175 -9.18 4.44 12.09
N ASN A 176 -10.28 4.32 11.35
CA ASN A 176 -11.59 4.09 11.90
C ASN A 176 -11.78 2.64 12.38
N GLN A 177 -12.87 2.41 13.14
CA GLN A 177 -13.21 1.09 13.70
C GLN A 177 -13.67 0.04 12.66
N SER A 178 -13.87 0.43 11.42
CA SER A 178 -14.25 -0.50 10.34
C SER A 178 -13.04 -1.14 9.65
N CYS A 179 -11.84 -0.80 10.09
CA CYS A 179 -10.59 -1.29 9.54
C CYS A 179 -9.74 -1.99 10.61
N TYR A 180 -8.86 -2.87 10.16
CA TYR A 180 -7.76 -3.43 10.94
C TYR A 180 -6.43 -3.00 10.34
N GLY A 181 -5.46 -2.69 11.21
CA GLY A 181 -4.05 -2.61 10.86
C GLY A 181 -3.37 -3.95 11.11
N LEU A 182 -2.65 -4.44 10.14
CA LEU A 182 -1.93 -5.72 10.19
C LEU A 182 -0.43 -5.44 10.14
N ARG A 183 0.29 -5.91 11.15
CA ARG A 183 1.76 -5.81 11.23
C ARG A 183 2.34 -7.21 11.26
N GLY A 184 3.26 -7.50 10.37
CA GLY A 184 4.02 -8.73 10.41
C GLY A 184 4.89 -8.83 11.66
N LYS A 185 5.06 -10.04 12.18
CA LYS A 185 5.85 -10.29 13.39
C LYS A 185 7.37 -10.34 13.13
N ALA A 186 7.78 -10.41 11.87
CA ALA A 186 9.17 -10.53 11.42
C ALA A 186 9.74 -9.22 10.84
N SER A 187 9.12 -8.06 11.11
CA SER A 187 9.45 -6.77 10.45
C SER A 187 9.36 -6.87 8.93
N ASP A 188 8.26 -7.42 8.47
CA ASP A 188 7.99 -7.90 7.13
C ASP A 188 6.79 -7.14 6.52
N ASP A 189 6.94 -5.84 6.35
CA ASP A 189 5.87 -4.92 5.95
C ASP A 189 5.32 -5.27 4.55
N TYR A 190 6.18 -5.45 3.55
CA TYR A 190 5.79 -5.78 2.18
C TYR A 190 5.35 -7.24 2.04
N PHE A 191 6.03 -8.18 2.70
CA PHE A 191 5.62 -9.57 2.73
C PHE A 191 4.21 -9.71 3.32
N THR A 192 3.94 -9.03 4.45
CA THR A 192 2.62 -9.02 5.08
C THR A 192 1.56 -8.41 4.15
N TYR A 193 1.88 -7.32 3.44
CA TYR A 193 0.99 -6.70 2.48
C TYR A 193 0.62 -7.67 1.33
N PHE A 194 1.62 -8.24 0.66
CA PHE A 194 1.38 -9.14 -0.47
C PHE A 194 0.73 -10.46 -0.03
N ASN A 195 1.08 -10.99 1.14
CA ASN A 195 0.41 -12.15 1.68
C ASN A 195 -1.07 -11.86 2.01
N THR A 196 -1.37 -10.69 2.58
CA THR A 196 -2.74 -10.23 2.81
C THR A 196 -3.48 -10.06 1.48
N TYR A 197 -2.86 -9.43 0.49
CA TYR A 197 -3.41 -9.25 -0.85
C TYR A 197 -3.82 -10.59 -1.48
N ARG A 198 -2.96 -11.60 -1.40
CA ARG A 198 -3.20 -12.94 -1.91
C ARG A 198 -4.43 -13.61 -1.28
N ILE A 199 -4.61 -13.46 0.03
CA ILE A 199 -5.68 -14.15 0.75
C ILE A 199 -6.99 -13.35 0.84
N VAL A 200 -7.03 -12.11 0.34
CA VAL A 200 -8.19 -11.23 0.49
C VAL A 200 -9.47 -11.82 -0.09
N GLU A 201 -9.39 -12.51 -1.22
CA GLU A 201 -10.56 -13.17 -1.82
C GLU A 201 -11.05 -14.34 -0.96
N THR A 202 -10.14 -15.11 -0.38
CA THR A 202 -10.49 -16.17 0.59
C THR A 202 -11.15 -15.57 1.84
N LEU A 203 -10.67 -14.44 2.31
CA LEU A 203 -11.27 -13.72 3.44
C LEU A 203 -12.69 -13.25 3.09
N LYS A 204 -12.91 -12.69 1.91
CA LYS A 204 -14.24 -12.28 1.44
C LYS A 204 -15.20 -13.47 1.33
N GLN A 205 -14.76 -14.58 0.74
CA GLN A 205 -15.58 -15.80 0.62
C GLN A 205 -16.00 -16.32 1.99
N ARG A 206 -15.15 -16.26 3.00
CA ARG A 206 -15.44 -16.68 4.38
C ARG A 206 -16.40 -15.74 5.12
N THR A 207 -16.56 -14.50 4.67
CA THR A 207 -17.55 -13.57 5.23
C THR A 207 -18.94 -13.75 4.61
N HIS A 208 -19.02 -14.31 3.40
CA HIS A 208 -20.29 -14.58 2.72
C HIS A 208 -21.08 -15.66 3.46
N GLY A 209 -22.29 -15.32 3.89
CA GLY A 209 -23.15 -16.21 4.67
C GLY A 209 -23.32 -15.82 6.13
N SER A 210 -22.58 -14.85 6.63
CA SER A 210 -22.89 -14.14 7.88
C SER A 210 -23.95 -13.05 7.64
N VAL A 211 -24.73 -12.70 8.65
CA VAL A 211 -25.76 -11.63 8.59
C VAL A 211 -25.15 -10.28 8.16
N PHE A 212 -23.85 -10.11 8.35
CA PHE A 212 -23.07 -8.95 7.89
C PHE A 212 -21.70 -9.42 7.38
N ASP A 213 -21.36 -9.05 6.15
CA ASP A 213 -20.03 -9.27 5.59
C ASP A 213 -18.99 -8.52 6.46
N THR A 214 -18.29 -9.25 7.33
CA THR A 214 -17.31 -8.67 8.26
C THR A 214 -16.10 -9.59 8.40
N ILE A 215 -14.91 -9.09 8.16
CA ILE A 215 -13.66 -9.75 8.55
C ILE A 215 -13.49 -9.58 10.06
N THR A 216 -13.38 -10.72 10.76
CA THR A 216 -13.12 -10.78 12.21
C THR A 216 -11.74 -11.38 12.47
N ARG A 217 -11.30 -11.37 13.73
CA ARG A 217 -10.08 -12.12 14.12
C ARG A 217 -10.22 -13.61 13.83
N ASP A 218 -11.40 -14.16 14.00
CA ASP A 218 -11.68 -15.58 13.71
C ASP A 218 -11.64 -15.84 12.19
N THR A 219 -12.10 -14.89 11.36
CA THR A 219 -11.95 -14.98 9.91
C THR A 219 -10.47 -15.04 9.51
N LEU A 220 -9.63 -14.18 10.12
CA LEU A 220 -8.18 -14.17 9.89
C LEU A 220 -7.52 -15.45 10.41
N ALA A 221 -7.96 -15.96 11.57
CA ALA A 221 -7.48 -17.21 12.15
C ALA A 221 -7.85 -18.45 11.32
N GLY A 222 -8.98 -18.39 10.64
CA GLY A 222 -9.47 -19.49 9.80
C GLY A 222 -8.73 -19.67 8.47
N VAL A 223 -7.86 -18.73 8.06
CA VAL A 223 -7.09 -18.85 6.81
C VAL A 223 -5.71 -19.43 7.12
N CYS A 224 -5.41 -20.59 6.52
CA CYS A 224 -4.07 -21.17 6.57
C CYS A 224 -3.19 -20.59 5.45
N VAL A 225 -1.94 -20.32 5.78
CA VAL A 225 -0.92 -19.82 4.86
C VAL A 225 0.36 -20.63 4.98
N VAL A 226 1.10 -20.72 3.88
CA VAL A 226 2.48 -21.20 3.90
C VAL A 226 3.37 -20.05 4.38
N TYR A 227 4.18 -20.29 5.40
CA TYR A 227 5.01 -19.27 6.00
C TYR A 227 6.47 -19.72 6.04
N PRO A 228 7.37 -19.03 5.33
CA PRO A 228 8.80 -19.34 5.30
C PRO A 228 9.47 -18.94 6.62
N ASN A 229 10.73 -19.33 6.82
CA ASN A 229 11.51 -18.78 7.91
C ASN A 229 11.96 -17.32 7.63
N GLY A 230 12.43 -16.62 8.66
CA GLY A 230 12.75 -15.20 8.59
C GLY A 230 13.81 -14.82 7.55
N ALA A 231 14.71 -15.73 7.16
CA ALA A 231 15.77 -15.45 6.19
C ALA A 231 15.20 -15.17 4.79
N PHE A 232 14.19 -15.94 4.36
CA PHE A 232 13.50 -15.71 3.08
C PHE A 232 12.73 -14.40 3.08
N ILE A 233 12.02 -14.12 4.19
CA ILE A 233 11.27 -12.86 4.35
C ILE A 233 12.23 -11.69 4.28
N THR A 234 13.35 -11.73 5.00
CA THR A 234 14.38 -10.67 4.95
C THR A 234 14.96 -10.49 3.55
N ALA A 235 15.23 -11.58 2.82
CA ALA A 235 15.72 -11.50 1.46
C ALA A 235 14.67 -10.87 0.51
N PHE A 236 13.40 -11.22 0.67
CA PHE A 236 12.31 -10.62 -0.10
C PHE A 236 12.16 -9.14 0.21
N GLU A 237 12.09 -8.75 1.49
CA GLU A 237 12.01 -7.35 1.91
C GLU A 237 13.16 -6.53 1.31
N ARG A 238 14.40 -7.04 1.36
CA ARG A 238 15.57 -6.38 0.76
C ARG A 238 15.41 -6.18 -0.74
N THR A 239 14.86 -7.18 -1.44
CA THR A 239 14.69 -7.13 -2.91
C THR A 239 13.56 -6.21 -3.32
N VAL A 240 12.44 -6.21 -2.58
CA VAL A 240 11.24 -5.46 -2.97
C VAL A 240 11.23 -4.03 -2.43
N SER A 241 11.92 -3.74 -1.34
CA SER A 241 11.93 -2.40 -0.71
C SER A 241 12.30 -1.27 -1.67
N PRO A 242 13.36 -1.36 -2.50
CA PRO A 242 13.70 -0.28 -3.43
C PRO A 242 12.58 0.00 -4.45
N VAL A 243 11.88 -1.05 -4.88
CA VAL A 243 10.74 -0.95 -5.81
C VAL A 243 9.59 -0.23 -5.14
N MET A 244 9.21 -0.65 -3.92
CA MET A 244 8.08 -0.09 -3.19
C MET A 244 8.35 1.34 -2.69
N GLU A 245 9.59 1.66 -2.28
CA GLU A 245 9.96 3.04 -1.96
C GLU A 245 9.84 3.93 -3.20
N ARG A 246 10.21 3.45 -4.39
CA ARG A 246 10.01 4.21 -5.63
C ARG A 246 8.54 4.44 -5.93
N VAL A 247 7.67 3.44 -5.71
CA VAL A 247 6.21 3.59 -5.83
C VAL A 247 5.71 4.70 -4.90
N LYS A 248 6.15 4.70 -3.65
CA LYS A 248 5.78 5.71 -2.66
C LYS A 248 6.23 7.12 -3.05
N GLU A 249 7.47 7.29 -3.50
CA GLU A 249 7.99 8.59 -3.94
C GLU A 249 7.27 9.09 -5.20
N ASN A 250 7.03 8.24 -6.18
CA ASN A 250 6.24 8.60 -7.37
C ASN A 250 4.82 9.05 -7.00
N LEU A 251 4.19 8.38 -6.03
CA LEU A 251 2.86 8.79 -5.54
C LEU A 251 2.89 10.17 -4.90
N LYS A 252 3.87 10.46 -4.05
CA LYS A 252 4.05 11.80 -3.45
C LYS A 252 4.28 12.87 -4.52
N GLN A 253 5.14 12.59 -5.50
CA GLN A 253 5.40 13.51 -6.60
C GLN A 253 4.13 13.77 -7.41
N ALA A 254 3.35 12.73 -7.73
CA ALA A 254 2.08 12.88 -8.45
C ALA A 254 1.06 13.74 -7.67
N GLN A 255 0.97 13.56 -6.33
CA GLN A 255 0.11 14.38 -5.48
C GLN A 255 0.58 15.85 -5.43
N THR A 256 1.88 16.09 -5.35
CA THR A 256 2.45 17.46 -5.38
C THR A 256 2.13 18.14 -6.70
N LEU A 257 2.35 17.46 -7.83
CA LEU A 257 2.06 17.99 -9.16
C LEU A 257 0.56 18.28 -9.35
N ALA A 258 -0.31 17.39 -8.87
CA ALA A 258 -1.76 17.61 -8.92
C ALA A 258 -2.17 18.84 -8.09
N THR A 259 -1.63 19.00 -6.88
CA THR A 259 -1.88 20.17 -6.02
C THR A 259 -1.41 21.46 -6.67
N LEU A 260 -0.22 21.45 -7.28
CA LEU A 260 0.31 22.58 -8.01
C LEU A 260 -0.60 22.96 -9.19
N ARG A 261 -0.95 22.00 -10.04
CA ARG A 261 -1.87 22.19 -11.15
C ARG A 261 -3.17 22.85 -10.70
N ASP A 262 -3.80 22.27 -9.68
CA ASP A 262 -5.11 22.70 -9.18
C ASP A 262 -5.06 24.07 -8.49
N THR A 263 -3.90 24.46 -7.95
CA THR A 263 -3.66 25.76 -7.32
C THR A 263 -3.31 26.84 -8.35
N LEU A 264 -2.47 26.51 -9.33
CA LEU A 264 -1.97 27.48 -10.32
C LEU A 264 -3.04 27.81 -11.39
N LEU A 265 -3.78 26.80 -11.86
CA LEU A 265 -4.71 26.94 -12.98
C LEU A 265 -5.78 28.04 -12.76
N PRO A 266 -6.52 28.09 -11.64
CA PRO A 266 -7.52 29.15 -11.42
C PRO A 266 -6.88 30.56 -11.33
N ARG A 267 -5.66 30.66 -10.79
CA ARG A 267 -4.94 31.93 -10.64
C ARG A 267 -4.43 32.46 -11.97
N LEU A 268 -3.93 31.58 -12.82
CA LEU A 268 -3.51 31.91 -14.20
C LEU A 268 -4.71 32.34 -15.06
N ILE A 269 -5.82 31.58 -15.03
CA ILE A 269 -7.03 31.91 -15.81
C ILE A 269 -7.64 33.25 -15.37
N SER A 270 -7.61 33.55 -14.06
CA SER A 270 -8.13 34.81 -13.52
C SER A 270 -7.18 36.00 -13.69
N GLY A 271 -5.93 35.79 -14.14
CA GLY A 271 -4.88 36.79 -14.21
C GLY A 271 -4.32 37.25 -12.86
N LYS A 272 -4.59 36.51 -11.79
CA LYS A 272 -4.03 36.74 -10.44
C LYS A 272 -2.59 36.26 -10.28
N LEU A 273 -2.10 35.45 -11.22
CA LEU A 273 -0.74 34.97 -11.30
C LEU A 273 -0.25 35.17 -12.73
N ARG A 274 0.99 35.67 -12.90
CA ARG A 274 1.62 35.80 -14.21
C ARG A 274 2.27 34.48 -14.63
N LEU A 275 2.37 34.26 -15.93
CA LEU A 275 2.93 33.02 -16.48
C LEU A 275 4.38 32.78 -16.01
N SER A 276 5.22 33.82 -16.02
CA SER A 276 6.62 33.74 -15.55
C SER A 276 6.76 33.38 -14.06
N GLU A 277 5.80 33.78 -13.24
CA GLU A 277 5.78 33.42 -11.81
C GLU A 277 5.42 31.94 -11.62
N ALA A 278 4.49 31.44 -12.45
CA ALA A 278 4.11 30.03 -12.45
C ALA A 278 5.25 29.12 -12.95
N GLU A 279 5.97 29.55 -13.99
CA GLU A 279 7.14 28.84 -14.52
C GLU A 279 8.23 28.72 -13.46
N ALA A 280 8.55 29.79 -12.71
CA ALA A 280 9.52 29.77 -11.63
C ALA A 280 9.14 28.75 -10.52
N VAL A 281 7.87 28.72 -10.12
CA VAL A 281 7.38 27.74 -9.11
C VAL A 281 7.52 26.29 -9.62
N LEU A 282 7.28 26.05 -10.91
CA LEU A 282 7.43 24.71 -11.49
C LEU A 282 8.90 24.28 -11.59
N GLU A 283 9.81 25.18 -11.91
CA GLU A 283 11.25 24.91 -11.93
C GLU A 283 11.77 24.53 -10.52
N GLU A 284 11.31 25.23 -9.47
CA GLU A 284 11.67 24.93 -8.08
C GLU A 284 11.22 23.54 -7.61
N VAL A 285 10.08 23.06 -8.11
CA VAL A 285 9.53 21.75 -7.72
C VAL A 285 10.10 20.61 -8.60
N ALA A 286 10.62 20.93 -9.78
CA ALA A 286 11.23 19.97 -10.69
C ALA A 286 12.72 19.67 -10.38
N ALA A 287 13.39 20.56 -9.62
CA ALA A 287 14.78 20.42 -9.17
C ALA A 287 14.89 19.51 -7.94
#